data_738e738cf15f1c20780ae830d463a04f
#
_entry.id   738e738cf15f1c20780ae830d463a04f
#
_cell.length_a   1.000
_cell.length_b   1.000
_cell.length_c   1.000
_cell.angle_alpha   90.00
_cell.angle_beta   90.00
_cell.angle_gamma   90.00
#
_symmetry.space_group_name_H-M   'P 1'
#
loop_
_entity.id
_entity.type
_entity.pdbx_description
1 polymer ?
#
loop_
_entity_poly.entity_id
_entity_poly.type
_entity_poly.pdbx_seq_one_letter_code
_entity_poly.pdbx_strand_id
1 'polypeptide(L)'
;MHYSLKSTTFAVIKWKYMITKLKLHNWKSFEDSTLYIDPLTFLIGTNASGKSNVLDAFEFLRLRLNGVTLDNAINQIRGGEDWIIQKGKHNARLEVSVEENGKEYCLKYEIFHDSNGFHEISPTLQLMEKDDYDSDTAFKVVSNNINDIFILDPIPNRMRNYSKVSKHLLKDGSNIAGVIAGLKEEEKKDLEEKLTKYISPLPERDINRMEAVTVGLTNTDAMLYCYEDWNPDVPVDARGMSDGTLRFAAIVVAMLTAKPHSLLIIEEVDNGLHPSRAKELVKVLKEISHDRNIDVLCTTHNPVLINELGNDMIPFVSYVSRDDMGNSNIQLLEDKDNLAKLMASGTVGDLMIMDRI
;
A
#
# COMPACT_ATOMS: atom_id res chain seq x y z
N MET A 1 -2.31 25.16 -3.69
CA MET A 1 -2.19 25.84 -2.38
C MET A 1 -2.07 24.83 -1.21
N HIS A 2 -2.15 23.53 -1.47
CA HIS A 2 -2.16 22.44 -0.46
C HIS A 2 -0.77 22.10 0.12
N TYR A 3 0.31 22.47 -0.55
CA TYR A 3 1.69 22.12 -0.15
C TYR A 3 2.36 23.07 0.85
N SER A 4 1.72 24.17 1.29
CA SER A 4 2.42 25.21 2.06
C SER A 4 2.44 25.02 3.59
N LEU A 5 1.68 24.06 4.14
CA LEU A 5 1.55 23.87 5.60
C LEU A 5 2.17 22.59 6.16
N LYS A 6 2.63 21.67 5.31
CA LYS A 6 3.20 20.36 5.74
C LYS A 6 4.69 20.38 6.12
N SER A 7 5.26 21.55 6.45
CA SER A 7 6.73 21.76 6.39
C SER A 7 7.53 21.55 7.66
N THR A 8 7.02 20.92 8.73
CA THR A 8 7.77 20.93 9.98
C THR A 8 8.20 19.57 10.56
N THR A 9 7.72 18.44 10.07
CA THR A 9 8.03 17.13 10.69
C THR A 9 8.65 16.09 9.73
N PHE A 10 8.31 16.14 8.45
CA PHE A 10 9.05 15.43 7.40
C PHE A 10 9.70 16.52 6.54
N ALA A 11 11.03 16.64 6.62
CA ALA A 11 11.77 17.49 5.69
C ALA A 11 11.26 17.18 4.28
N VAL A 12 10.83 18.21 3.54
CA VAL A 12 10.41 18.07 2.14
C VAL A 12 11.63 17.62 1.35
N ILE A 13 11.91 16.32 1.40
CA ILE A 13 12.83 15.69 0.46
C ILE A 13 12.04 15.68 -0.84
N LYS A 14 12.39 16.56 -1.77
CA LYS A 14 11.85 16.53 -3.13
C LYS A 14 12.27 15.21 -3.76
N TRP A 15 11.37 14.24 -3.72
CA TRP A 15 11.51 12.97 -4.43
C TRP A 15 11.55 13.24 -5.93
N LYS A 16 12.35 12.47 -6.63
CA LYS A 16 12.54 12.66 -8.06
C LYS A 16 11.33 12.19 -8.88
N TYR A 17 10.57 11.23 -8.35
CA TYR A 17 9.41 10.62 -9.00
C TYR A 17 8.44 10.14 -7.92
N MET A 18 7.16 10.51 -7.96
CA MET A 18 6.16 10.01 -7.02
C MET A 18 4.74 10.15 -7.59
N ILE A 19 3.89 9.20 -7.25
CA ILE A 19 2.45 9.32 -7.45
C ILE A 19 1.91 10.25 -6.37
N THR A 20 1.29 11.38 -6.77
CA THR A 20 0.81 12.39 -5.82
C THR A 20 -0.70 12.35 -5.60
N LYS A 21 -1.43 11.77 -6.57
CA LYS A 21 -2.90 11.84 -6.54
C LYS A 21 -3.53 10.74 -7.38
N LEU A 22 -4.63 10.17 -6.87
CA LEU A 22 -5.56 9.34 -7.62
C LEU A 22 -6.95 9.97 -7.55
N LYS A 23 -7.55 10.24 -8.72
CA LYS A 23 -8.94 10.69 -8.82
C LYS A 23 -9.80 9.57 -9.41
N LEU A 24 -10.93 9.34 -8.75
CA LEU A 24 -11.90 8.30 -9.07
C LEU A 24 -13.21 8.97 -9.49
N HIS A 25 -13.68 8.69 -10.71
CA HIS A 25 -14.97 9.18 -11.19
C HIS A 25 -15.81 8.00 -11.68
N ASN A 26 -17.00 7.83 -11.12
CA ASN A 26 -17.91 6.71 -11.35
C ASN A 26 -17.24 5.33 -11.23
N TRP A 27 -16.20 5.24 -10.39
CA TRP A 27 -15.45 4.02 -10.16
C TRP A 27 -16.03 3.23 -8.99
N LYS A 28 -16.60 2.07 -9.27
CA LYS A 28 -17.20 1.17 -8.27
C LYS A 28 -18.21 1.88 -7.37
N SER A 29 -17.84 2.17 -6.11
CA SER A 29 -18.69 2.90 -5.17
C SER A 29 -18.45 4.42 -5.17
N PHE A 30 -17.44 4.91 -5.89
CA PHE A 30 -17.08 6.34 -5.91
C PHE A 30 -17.76 7.07 -7.08
N GLU A 31 -18.51 8.12 -6.78
CA GLU A 31 -19.05 9.01 -7.83
C GLU A 31 -18.00 10.03 -8.27
N ASP A 32 -17.40 10.75 -7.34
CA ASP A 32 -16.25 11.62 -7.56
C ASP A 32 -15.46 11.75 -6.26
N SER A 33 -14.21 11.28 -6.26
CA SER A 33 -13.36 11.33 -5.08
C SER A 33 -11.90 11.44 -5.47
N THR A 34 -11.13 12.09 -4.61
CA THR A 34 -9.69 12.28 -4.80
C THR A 34 -8.93 11.79 -3.58
N LEU A 35 -7.97 10.90 -3.80
CA LEU A 35 -6.98 10.50 -2.81
C LEU A 35 -5.67 11.22 -3.10
N TYR A 36 -5.11 11.90 -2.10
CA TYR A 36 -3.75 12.43 -2.13
C TYR A 36 -2.77 11.41 -1.54
N ILE A 37 -1.62 11.27 -2.16
CA ILE A 37 -0.56 10.34 -1.76
C ILE A 37 0.62 11.17 -1.26
N ASP A 38 1.02 10.90 -0.04
CA ASP A 38 2.20 11.42 0.63
C ASP A 38 3.19 10.26 0.88
N PRO A 39 4.44 10.50 1.29
CA PRO A 39 5.42 9.44 1.54
C PRO A 39 4.94 8.32 2.49
N LEU A 40 4.05 8.64 3.42
CA LEU A 40 3.34 7.66 4.24
C LEU A 40 1.88 8.10 4.40
N THR A 41 0.97 7.44 3.71
CA THR A 41 -0.46 7.76 3.68
C THR A 41 -1.26 6.65 4.35
N PHE A 42 -2.20 7.02 5.21
CA PHE A 42 -3.17 6.09 5.79
C PHE A 42 -4.57 6.35 5.24
N LEU A 43 -5.17 5.30 4.69
CA LEU A 43 -6.56 5.30 4.24
C LEU A 43 -7.39 4.56 5.28
N ILE A 44 -8.09 5.30 6.12
CA ILE A 44 -8.89 4.78 7.24
C ILE A 44 -10.38 4.78 6.91
N GLY A 45 -11.17 4.04 7.65
CA GLY A 45 -12.63 3.99 7.50
C GLY A 45 -13.19 2.64 7.93
N THR A 46 -14.49 2.57 8.10
CA THR A 46 -15.19 1.33 8.49
C THR A 46 -15.09 0.25 7.41
N ASN A 47 -15.43 -0.99 7.76
CA ASN A 47 -15.53 -2.07 6.78
C ASN A 47 -16.59 -1.71 5.72
N ALA A 48 -16.34 -2.13 4.48
CA ALA A 48 -17.18 -1.84 3.32
C ALA A 48 -17.32 -0.33 2.94
N SER A 49 -16.53 0.58 3.53
CA SER A 49 -16.55 2.00 3.15
C SER A 49 -16.05 2.28 1.74
N GLY A 50 -15.24 1.39 1.16
CA GLY A 50 -14.69 1.53 -0.20
C GLY A 50 -13.15 1.57 -0.28
N LYS A 51 -12.43 1.41 0.84
CA LYS A 51 -10.96 1.41 0.85
C LYS A 51 -10.35 0.46 -0.19
N SER A 52 -10.83 -0.77 -0.24
CA SER A 52 -10.35 -1.76 -1.22
C SER A 52 -10.68 -1.39 -2.66
N ASN A 53 -11.73 -0.61 -2.92
CA ASN A 53 -12.07 -0.12 -4.27
C ASN A 53 -11.03 0.90 -4.78
N VAL A 54 -10.36 1.62 -3.88
CA VAL A 54 -9.22 2.49 -4.20
C VAL A 54 -8.03 1.66 -4.66
N LEU A 55 -7.73 0.58 -3.93
CA LEU A 55 -6.62 -0.32 -4.27
C LEU A 55 -6.86 -1.01 -5.62
N ASP A 56 -8.10 -1.37 -5.89
CA ASP A 56 -8.49 -1.96 -7.17
C ASP A 56 -8.28 -1.00 -8.36
N ALA A 57 -8.38 0.32 -8.15
CA ALA A 57 -8.07 1.29 -9.19
C ALA A 57 -6.58 1.29 -9.57
N PHE A 58 -5.69 1.23 -8.57
CA PHE A 58 -4.25 1.09 -8.82
C PHE A 58 -3.93 -0.23 -9.53
N GLU A 59 -4.51 -1.34 -9.08
CA GLU A 59 -4.29 -2.65 -9.71
C GLU A 59 -4.79 -2.68 -11.15
N PHE A 60 -5.97 -2.12 -11.42
CA PHE A 60 -6.52 -2.02 -12.77
C PHE A 60 -5.59 -1.23 -13.70
N LEU A 61 -5.14 -0.04 -13.27
CA LEU A 61 -4.21 0.77 -14.06
C LEU A 61 -2.91 0.04 -14.32
N ARG A 62 -2.35 -0.63 -13.31
CA ARG A 62 -1.13 -1.44 -13.44
C ARG A 62 -1.30 -2.56 -14.45
N LEU A 63 -2.40 -3.30 -14.41
CA LEU A 63 -2.71 -4.36 -15.37
C LEU A 63 -2.81 -3.80 -16.79
N ARG A 64 -3.53 -2.69 -16.98
CA ARG A 64 -3.72 -2.09 -18.30
C ARG A 64 -2.43 -1.57 -18.91
N LEU A 65 -1.61 -0.87 -18.14
CA LEU A 65 -0.33 -0.32 -18.60
C LEU A 65 0.72 -1.41 -18.84
N ASN A 66 0.57 -2.59 -18.22
CA ASN A 66 1.37 -3.78 -18.52
C ASN A 66 0.82 -4.61 -19.71
N GLY A 67 -0.15 -4.08 -20.47
CA GLY A 67 -0.64 -4.70 -21.70
C GLY A 67 -1.65 -5.83 -21.50
N VAL A 68 -2.18 -6.01 -20.29
CA VAL A 68 -3.31 -6.93 -20.05
C VAL A 68 -4.54 -6.39 -20.79
N THR A 69 -5.27 -7.20 -21.53
CA THR A 69 -6.49 -6.77 -22.25
C THR A 69 -7.54 -6.21 -21.31
N LEU A 70 -8.43 -5.34 -21.80
CA LEU A 70 -9.44 -4.67 -20.97
C LEU A 70 -10.31 -5.69 -20.21
N ASP A 71 -10.85 -6.68 -20.91
CA ASP A 71 -11.70 -7.72 -20.29
C ASP A 71 -10.94 -8.52 -19.23
N ASN A 72 -9.69 -8.89 -19.50
CA ASN A 72 -8.87 -9.61 -18.53
C ASN A 72 -8.51 -8.73 -17.31
N ALA A 73 -8.27 -7.45 -17.50
CA ALA A 73 -8.02 -6.53 -16.40
C ALA A 73 -9.27 -6.36 -15.54
N ILE A 74 -10.43 -6.17 -16.15
CA ILE A 74 -11.72 -6.09 -15.45
C ILE A 74 -11.99 -7.37 -14.64
N ASN A 75 -11.78 -8.55 -15.24
CA ASN A 75 -12.06 -9.83 -14.59
C ASN A 75 -11.06 -10.16 -13.45
N GLN A 76 -9.87 -9.56 -13.43
CA GLN A 76 -8.91 -9.70 -12.33
C GLN A 76 -9.19 -8.78 -11.15
N ILE A 77 -10.03 -7.75 -11.33
CA ILE A 77 -10.42 -6.84 -10.25
C ILE A 77 -11.63 -7.41 -9.50
N ARG A 78 -11.66 -7.20 -8.19
CA ARG A 78 -12.78 -7.63 -7.33
C ARG A 78 -14.12 -7.15 -7.88
N GLY A 79 -15.06 -8.06 -8.05
CA GLY A 79 -16.42 -7.78 -8.56
C GLY A 79 -16.53 -7.73 -10.09
N GLY A 80 -15.42 -7.72 -10.84
CA GLY A 80 -15.41 -7.84 -12.28
C GLY A 80 -16.32 -6.84 -13.00
N GLU A 81 -16.94 -7.31 -14.08
CA GLU A 81 -17.80 -6.51 -14.97
C GLU A 81 -18.99 -5.86 -14.25
N ASP A 82 -19.57 -6.55 -13.28
CA ASP A 82 -20.77 -6.08 -12.58
C ASP A 82 -20.53 -4.86 -11.69
N TRP A 83 -19.27 -4.58 -11.31
CA TRP A 83 -18.96 -3.62 -10.26
C TRP A 83 -17.88 -2.61 -10.62
N ILE A 84 -17.24 -2.68 -11.79
CA ILE A 84 -16.14 -1.79 -12.15
C ILE A 84 -16.62 -0.36 -12.40
N ILE A 85 -17.80 -0.19 -13.03
CA ILE A 85 -18.47 1.10 -13.19
C ILE A 85 -19.53 1.23 -12.09
N GLN A 86 -19.68 2.42 -11.54
CA GLN A 86 -20.70 2.72 -10.53
C GLN A 86 -22.10 2.39 -11.07
N LYS A 87 -22.94 1.80 -10.23
CA LYS A 87 -24.30 1.41 -10.63
C LYS A 87 -25.10 2.60 -11.17
N GLY A 88 -25.72 2.39 -12.33
CA GLY A 88 -26.53 3.41 -13.02
C GLY A 88 -25.71 4.41 -13.86
N LYS A 89 -24.39 4.23 -13.94
CA LYS A 89 -23.50 4.99 -14.83
C LYS A 89 -23.05 4.11 -16.00
N HIS A 90 -22.58 4.74 -17.07
CA HIS A 90 -22.13 4.06 -18.30
C HIS A 90 -20.63 4.24 -18.55
N ASN A 91 -19.96 5.04 -17.75
CA ASN A 91 -18.53 5.24 -17.84
C ASN A 91 -17.90 5.39 -16.46
N ALA A 92 -16.61 5.03 -16.37
CA ALA A 92 -15.77 5.36 -15.24
C ALA A 92 -14.46 5.97 -15.73
N ARG A 93 -13.87 6.87 -14.92
CA ARG A 93 -12.60 7.51 -15.24
C ARG A 93 -11.67 7.48 -14.04
N LEU A 94 -10.43 7.14 -14.31
CA LEU A 94 -9.32 7.19 -13.36
C LEU A 94 -8.31 8.24 -13.82
N GLU A 95 -7.89 9.11 -12.91
CA GLU A 95 -6.82 10.08 -13.18
C GLU A 95 -5.70 9.87 -12.15
N VAL A 96 -4.47 9.64 -12.62
CA VAL A 96 -3.29 9.51 -11.77
C VAL A 96 -2.34 10.65 -12.07
N SER A 97 -1.98 11.40 -11.03
CA SER A 97 -0.94 12.43 -11.12
C SER A 97 0.38 11.89 -10.59
N VAL A 98 1.45 12.15 -11.34
CA VAL A 98 2.83 11.83 -11.00
C VAL A 98 3.66 13.10 -11.05
N GLU A 99 4.40 13.39 -10.00
CA GLU A 99 5.37 14.49 -10.00
C GLU A 99 6.77 13.96 -10.33
N GLU A 100 7.43 14.57 -11.32
CA GLU A 100 8.82 14.30 -11.66
C GLU A 100 9.59 15.60 -11.85
N ASN A 101 10.67 15.79 -11.09
CA ASN A 101 11.54 16.97 -11.17
C ASN A 101 10.77 18.31 -11.06
N GLY A 102 9.70 18.35 -10.26
CA GLY A 102 8.86 19.53 -10.07
C GLY A 102 7.82 19.75 -11.17
N LYS A 103 7.64 18.79 -12.10
CA LYS A 103 6.59 18.79 -13.12
C LYS A 103 5.53 17.76 -12.77
N GLU A 104 4.25 18.13 -12.85
CA GLU A 104 3.12 17.23 -12.61
C GLU A 104 2.55 16.73 -13.94
N TYR A 105 2.52 15.41 -14.10
CA TYR A 105 1.92 14.69 -15.23
C TYR A 105 0.64 14.00 -14.77
N CYS A 106 -0.45 14.14 -15.51
CA CYS A 106 -1.71 13.49 -15.21
C CYS A 106 -2.11 12.54 -16.33
N LEU A 107 -2.18 11.26 -16.02
CA LEU A 107 -2.74 10.22 -16.90
C LEU A 107 -4.23 10.10 -16.63
N LYS A 108 -5.04 10.25 -17.68
CA LYS A 108 -6.49 9.95 -17.65
C LYS A 108 -6.75 8.66 -18.38
N TYR A 109 -7.47 7.76 -17.72
CA TYR A 109 -7.91 6.50 -18.25
C TYR A 109 -9.43 6.41 -18.13
N GLU A 110 -10.13 6.16 -19.23
CA GLU A 110 -11.59 6.14 -19.26
C GLU A 110 -12.11 4.87 -19.90
N ILE A 111 -13.09 4.23 -19.25
CA ILE A 111 -13.81 3.05 -19.71
C ILE A 111 -15.29 3.35 -19.85
N PHE A 112 -15.93 2.69 -20.82
CA PHE A 112 -17.34 2.77 -21.11
C PHE A 112 -17.94 1.39 -21.21
N HIS A 113 -19.22 1.30 -20.91
CA HIS A 113 -20.01 0.10 -21.13
C HIS A 113 -21.28 0.44 -21.92
N ASP A 114 -21.48 -0.24 -23.03
CA ASP A 114 -22.70 -0.14 -23.85
C ASP A 114 -23.23 -1.53 -24.25
N SER A 115 -24.16 -1.60 -25.22
CA SER A 115 -24.75 -2.85 -25.72
C SER A 115 -23.73 -3.81 -26.35
N ASN A 116 -22.53 -3.35 -26.70
CA ASN A 116 -21.49 -4.16 -27.34
C ASN A 116 -20.40 -4.58 -26.33
N GLY A 117 -20.53 -4.19 -25.05
CA GLY A 117 -19.59 -4.54 -23.97
C GLY A 117 -18.75 -3.36 -23.47
N PHE A 118 -17.60 -3.70 -22.89
CA PHE A 118 -16.66 -2.70 -22.38
C PHE A 118 -15.75 -2.16 -23.48
N HIS A 119 -15.59 -0.85 -23.51
CA HIS A 119 -14.69 -0.11 -24.39
C HIS A 119 -13.83 0.84 -23.57
N GLU A 120 -12.67 1.21 -24.11
CA GLU A 120 -11.78 2.20 -23.51
C GLU A 120 -11.45 3.31 -24.50
N ILE A 121 -11.25 4.51 -24.00
CA ILE A 121 -10.56 5.56 -24.74
C ILE A 121 -9.07 5.38 -24.48
N SER A 122 -8.25 5.50 -25.52
CA SER A 122 -6.81 5.50 -25.36
C SER A 122 -6.39 6.46 -24.25
N PRO A 123 -5.55 6.04 -23.32
CA PRO A 123 -5.13 6.88 -22.21
C PRO A 123 -4.61 8.23 -22.72
N THR A 124 -5.11 9.31 -22.13
CA THR A 124 -4.65 10.65 -22.46
C THR A 124 -3.74 11.17 -21.37
N LEU A 125 -2.61 11.71 -21.77
CA LEU A 125 -1.67 12.36 -20.86
C LEU A 125 -1.83 13.88 -20.95
N GLN A 126 -1.88 14.54 -19.80
CA GLN A 126 -1.87 15.98 -19.69
C GLN A 126 -0.71 16.44 -18.83
N LEU A 127 0.05 17.41 -19.29
CA LEU A 127 0.95 18.18 -18.45
C LEU A 127 0.12 19.27 -17.77
N MET A 128 0.26 19.46 -16.46
CA MET A 128 -0.50 20.48 -15.72
C MET A 128 0.08 21.88 -15.91
N GLU A 129 1.31 21.99 -16.40
CA GLU A 129 1.96 23.26 -16.78
C GLU A 129 2.11 23.37 -18.30
N LYS A 130 2.09 24.65 -18.81
CA LYS A 130 2.14 24.96 -20.26
C LYS A 130 3.55 24.95 -20.83
N ASP A 131 4.31 23.89 -20.62
CA ASP A 131 5.64 23.76 -21.23
C ASP A 131 5.61 22.80 -22.43
N ASP A 132 6.53 23.00 -23.39
CA ASP A 132 6.81 22.03 -24.44
C ASP A 132 7.27 20.73 -23.80
N TYR A 133 6.48 19.67 -23.93
CA TYR A 133 6.84 18.34 -23.43
C TYR A 133 6.76 17.30 -24.54
N ASP A 134 7.66 16.33 -24.46
CA ASP A 134 7.59 15.14 -25.27
C ASP A 134 6.57 14.17 -24.65
N SER A 135 5.46 13.93 -25.36
CA SER A 135 4.37 13.05 -24.92
C SER A 135 4.84 11.62 -24.63
N ASP A 136 5.84 11.13 -25.37
CA ASP A 136 6.35 9.77 -25.20
C ASP A 136 7.17 9.64 -23.92
N THR A 137 7.98 10.65 -23.61
CA THR A 137 8.74 10.70 -22.35
C THR A 137 7.79 10.79 -21.15
N ALA A 138 6.81 11.66 -21.21
CA ALA A 138 5.81 11.82 -20.15
C ALA A 138 5.00 10.53 -19.92
N PHE A 139 4.59 9.85 -21.00
CA PHE A 139 3.89 8.56 -20.89
C PHE A 139 4.77 7.48 -20.23
N LYS A 140 6.06 7.41 -20.58
CA LYS A 140 7.02 6.50 -19.95
C LYS A 140 7.18 6.78 -18.46
N VAL A 141 7.26 8.05 -18.05
CA VAL A 141 7.37 8.45 -16.64
C VAL A 141 6.17 7.92 -15.85
N VAL A 142 4.95 8.23 -16.30
CA VAL A 142 3.74 7.82 -15.60
C VAL A 142 3.58 6.30 -15.62
N SER A 143 3.81 5.65 -16.77
CA SER A 143 3.69 4.19 -16.89
C SER A 143 4.69 3.47 -16.00
N ASN A 144 5.94 3.93 -15.91
CA ASN A 144 6.93 3.33 -15.04
C ASN A 144 6.52 3.44 -13.56
N ASN A 145 6.06 4.61 -13.12
CA ASN A 145 5.61 4.79 -11.74
C ASN A 145 4.42 3.89 -11.39
N ILE A 146 3.46 3.75 -12.30
CA ILE A 146 2.29 2.87 -12.08
C ILE A 146 2.70 1.39 -12.12
N ASN A 147 3.62 1.00 -13.00
CA ASN A 147 4.10 -0.37 -13.09
C ASN A 147 4.94 -0.78 -11.87
N ASP A 148 5.62 0.16 -11.24
CA ASP A 148 6.38 -0.05 -10.02
C ASP A 148 5.51 -0.09 -8.75
N ILE A 149 4.17 0.08 -8.85
CA ILE A 149 3.25 -0.11 -7.73
C ILE A 149 3.27 -1.59 -7.32
N PHE A 150 3.48 -1.83 -6.04
CA PHE A 150 3.35 -3.16 -5.45
C PHE A 150 2.25 -3.17 -4.40
N ILE A 151 1.28 -4.08 -4.53
CA ILE A 151 0.19 -4.27 -3.57
C ILE A 151 0.48 -5.51 -2.75
N LEU A 152 0.60 -5.35 -1.44
CA LEU A 152 0.84 -6.41 -0.47
C LEU A 152 -0.44 -6.67 0.35
N ASP A 153 -0.84 -7.93 0.40
CA ASP A 153 -1.90 -8.47 1.26
C ASP A 153 -1.45 -9.83 1.79
N PRO A 154 -0.63 -9.89 2.86
CA PRO A 154 -0.01 -11.10 3.32
C PRO A 154 -1.03 -12.13 3.81
N ILE A 155 -0.89 -13.37 3.38
CA ILE A 155 -1.71 -14.51 3.83
C ILE A 155 -0.83 -15.49 4.60
N PRO A 156 -0.79 -15.42 5.95
CA PRO A 156 0.12 -16.22 6.78
C PRO A 156 0.08 -17.71 6.50
N ASN A 157 -1.10 -18.29 6.25
CA ASN A 157 -1.22 -19.70 5.92
C ASN A 157 -0.46 -20.12 4.66
N ARG A 158 -0.30 -19.20 3.68
CA ARG A 158 0.48 -19.47 2.47
C ARG A 158 1.99 -19.29 2.70
N MET A 159 2.36 -18.46 3.67
CA MET A 159 3.75 -18.16 4.01
C MET A 159 4.44 -19.31 4.80
N ARG A 160 3.66 -20.26 5.33
CA ARG A 160 4.17 -21.40 6.11
C ARG A 160 4.81 -22.51 5.26
N ASN A 161 4.74 -22.40 3.95
CA ASN A 161 5.26 -23.43 3.04
C ASN A 161 6.66 -23.09 2.54
N TYR A 162 7.35 -24.11 2.05
CA TYR A 162 8.54 -23.88 1.23
C TYR A 162 8.17 -23.06 0.00
N SER A 163 9.04 -22.14 -0.37
CA SER A 163 8.85 -21.33 -1.57
C SER A 163 10.09 -21.36 -2.45
N LYS A 164 9.86 -21.29 -3.76
CA LYS A 164 10.97 -21.24 -4.72
C LYS A 164 11.76 -19.94 -4.56
N VAL A 165 13.09 -20.07 -4.68
CA VAL A 165 13.98 -18.91 -4.79
C VAL A 165 13.52 -18.03 -5.92
N SER A 166 13.29 -16.75 -5.65
CA SER A 166 12.66 -15.78 -6.55
C SER A 166 13.20 -14.37 -6.36
N LYS A 167 13.00 -13.51 -7.35
CA LYS A 167 13.47 -12.12 -7.31
C LYS A 167 12.41 -11.13 -6.78
N HIS A 168 11.14 -11.48 -6.92
CA HIS A 168 10.02 -10.58 -6.63
C HIS A 168 9.08 -11.22 -5.62
N LEU A 169 8.67 -10.41 -4.65
CA LEU A 169 7.68 -10.82 -3.66
C LEU A 169 6.30 -10.94 -4.31
N LEU A 170 5.56 -11.99 -3.97
CA LEU A 170 4.16 -12.16 -4.37
C LEU A 170 3.24 -11.35 -3.46
N LYS A 171 2.10 -10.92 -3.99
CA LYS A 171 1.10 -10.11 -3.28
C LYS A 171 0.71 -10.70 -1.92
N ASP A 172 0.59 -12.02 -1.83
CA ASP A 172 0.19 -12.73 -0.61
C ASP A 172 1.35 -13.07 0.34
N GLY A 173 2.57 -12.65 0.01
CA GLY A 173 3.78 -12.92 0.80
C GLY A 173 4.23 -14.38 0.81
N SER A 174 3.56 -15.29 0.07
CA SER A 174 3.79 -16.74 0.13
C SER A 174 5.22 -17.17 -0.19
N ASN A 175 5.96 -16.34 -0.92
CA ASN A 175 7.33 -16.63 -1.32
C ASN A 175 8.40 -15.82 -0.57
N ILE A 176 8.08 -15.30 0.61
CA ILE A 176 8.99 -14.45 1.40
C ILE A 176 10.36 -15.13 1.62
N ALA A 177 10.38 -16.39 1.99
CA ALA A 177 11.63 -17.14 2.18
C ALA A 177 12.44 -17.22 0.88
N GLY A 178 11.77 -17.48 -0.25
CA GLY A 178 12.40 -17.57 -1.57
C GLY A 178 12.98 -16.23 -2.03
N VAL A 179 12.33 -15.09 -1.70
CA VAL A 179 12.84 -13.76 -2.02
C VAL A 179 14.10 -13.44 -1.22
N ILE A 180 14.08 -13.69 0.10
CA ILE A 180 15.27 -13.48 0.95
C ILE A 180 16.42 -14.34 0.48
N ALA A 181 16.16 -15.63 0.23
CA ALA A 181 17.18 -16.58 -0.24
C ALA A 181 17.69 -16.29 -1.66
N GLY A 182 16.93 -15.57 -2.47
CA GLY A 182 17.30 -15.19 -3.84
C GLY A 182 18.22 -13.99 -3.95
N LEU A 183 18.47 -13.27 -2.85
CA LEU A 183 19.42 -12.16 -2.80
C LEU A 183 20.86 -12.67 -2.82
N LYS A 184 21.78 -11.80 -3.22
CA LYS A 184 23.21 -12.05 -3.07
C LYS A 184 23.56 -12.15 -1.57
N GLU A 185 24.61 -12.87 -1.24
CA GLU A 185 24.94 -13.18 0.16
C GLU A 185 25.05 -11.94 1.06
N GLU A 186 25.69 -10.86 0.57
CA GLU A 186 25.81 -9.61 1.30
C GLU A 186 24.46 -8.89 1.49
N GLU A 187 23.64 -8.84 0.42
CA GLU A 187 22.30 -8.23 0.44
C GLU A 187 21.35 -9.03 1.32
N LYS A 188 21.45 -10.36 1.28
CA LYS A 188 20.68 -11.27 2.11
C LYS A 188 20.98 -11.04 3.58
N LYS A 189 22.26 -11.04 3.95
CA LYS A 189 22.72 -10.80 5.32
C LYS A 189 22.23 -9.44 5.85
N ASP A 190 22.39 -8.37 5.07
CA ASP A 190 21.91 -7.02 5.45
C ASP A 190 20.38 -7.01 5.66
N LEU A 191 19.62 -7.69 4.78
CA LEU A 191 18.18 -7.79 4.91
C LEU A 191 17.77 -8.58 6.15
N GLU A 192 18.40 -9.72 6.42
CA GLU A 192 18.12 -10.58 7.60
C GLU A 192 18.48 -9.86 8.92
N GLU A 193 19.56 -9.11 8.95
CA GLU A 193 19.94 -8.27 10.10
C GLU A 193 18.89 -7.16 10.34
N LYS A 194 18.44 -6.48 9.27
CA LYS A 194 17.39 -5.45 9.37
C LYS A 194 16.05 -6.05 9.78
N LEU A 195 15.67 -7.19 9.17
CA LEU A 195 14.45 -7.90 9.51
C LEU A 195 14.43 -8.27 10.99
N THR A 196 15.54 -8.84 11.48
CA THR A 196 15.73 -9.16 12.89
C THR A 196 15.63 -7.91 13.76
N LYS A 197 16.31 -6.81 13.40
CA LYS A 197 16.25 -5.52 14.12
C LYS A 197 14.83 -5.01 14.33
N TYR A 198 13.95 -5.18 13.32
CA TYR A 198 12.57 -4.70 13.39
C TYR A 198 11.61 -5.68 14.09
N ILE A 199 11.92 -6.98 14.11
CA ILE A 199 11.08 -7.99 14.76
C ILE A 199 11.41 -8.13 16.26
N SER A 200 12.68 -8.10 16.64
CA SER A 200 13.09 -8.32 18.03
C SER A 200 12.47 -7.35 19.05
N PRO A 201 12.15 -6.07 18.72
CA PRO A 201 11.48 -5.15 19.65
C PRO A 201 9.98 -5.44 19.85
N LEU A 202 9.39 -6.39 19.11
CA LEU A 202 7.97 -6.73 19.30
C LEU A 202 7.71 -7.08 20.77
N PRO A 203 6.52 -6.78 21.31
CA PRO A 203 6.23 -6.91 22.75
C PRO A 203 6.49 -8.29 23.32
N GLU A 204 6.34 -9.32 22.52
CA GLU A 204 6.61 -10.71 22.92
C GLU A 204 8.09 -10.97 23.20
N ARG A 205 8.99 -10.19 22.54
CA ARG A 205 10.47 -10.25 22.70
C ARG A 205 11.02 -11.67 22.66
N ASP A 206 10.46 -12.50 21.81
CA ASP A 206 10.76 -13.93 21.74
C ASP A 206 11.70 -14.28 20.57
N ILE A 207 11.88 -13.36 19.61
CA ILE A 207 12.68 -13.62 18.41
C ILE A 207 13.97 -12.79 18.46
N ASN A 208 15.12 -13.46 18.45
CA ASN A 208 16.43 -12.83 18.41
C ASN A 208 17.10 -12.87 17.04
N ARG A 209 16.63 -13.74 16.12
CA ARG A 209 17.13 -13.83 14.75
C ARG A 209 16.08 -14.41 13.83
N MET A 210 16.04 -13.89 12.59
CA MET A 210 15.20 -14.42 11.52
C MET A 210 16.02 -14.53 10.23
N GLU A 211 15.94 -15.69 9.56
CA GLU A 211 16.70 -15.97 8.35
C GLU A 211 15.92 -16.87 7.39
N ALA A 212 16.29 -16.86 6.11
CA ALA A 212 15.77 -17.78 5.10
C ALA A 212 16.86 -18.78 4.71
N VAL A 213 16.55 -20.06 4.84
CA VAL A 213 17.48 -21.14 4.52
C VAL A 213 17.02 -21.87 3.28
N THR A 214 17.93 -22.02 2.30
CA THR A 214 17.69 -22.85 1.11
C THR A 214 17.70 -24.32 1.48
N VAL A 215 16.85 -25.08 0.82
CA VAL A 215 16.67 -26.53 1.07
C VAL A 215 16.69 -27.34 -0.22
N GLY A 216 16.96 -28.64 -0.08
CA GLY A 216 17.03 -29.57 -1.20
C GLY A 216 18.40 -29.60 -1.88
N LEU A 217 18.60 -30.59 -2.75
CA LEU A 217 19.89 -30.83 -3.43
C LEU A 217 20.31 -29.68 -4.37
N THR A 218 19.35 -28.94 -4.90
CA THR A 218 19.59 -27.86 -5.89
C THR A 218 19.48 -26.47 -5.30
N ASN A 219 19.17 -26.35 -3.99
CA ASN A 219 18.94 -25.08 -3.29
C ASN A 219 17.93 -24.15 -4.01
N THR A 220 16.91 -24.75 -4.64
CA THR A 220 15.88 -24.01 -5.40
C THR A 220 14.68 -23.61 -4.57
N ASP A 221 14.53 -24.19 -3.38
CA ASP A 221 13.47 -23.91 -2.44
C ASP A 221 14.06 -23.30 -1.16
N ALA A 222 13.26 -22.51 -0.44
CA ALA A 222 13.67 -21.89 0.81
C ALA A 222 12.55 -21.97 1.85
N MET A 223 12.94 -21.95 3.12
CA MET A 223 12.05 -21.85 4.28
C MET A 223 12.52 -20.74 5.18
N LEU A 224 11.56 -20.00 5.76
CA LEU A 224 11.82 -18.98 6.77
C LEU A 224 11.96 -19.62 8.14
N TYR A 225 12.98 -19.24 8.88
CA TYR A 225 13.26 -19.66 10.24
C TYR A 225 13.39 -18.48 11.16
N CYS A 226 12.98 -18.62 12.42
CA CYS A 226 13.33 -17.74 13.52
C CYS A 226 13.98 -18.51 14.66
N TYR A 227 14.72 -17.78 15.49
CA TYR A 227 15.36 -18.28 16.70
C TYR A 227 14.82 -17.47 17.88
N GLU A 228 14.45 -18.18 18.96
CA GLU A 228 13.79 -17.60 20.12
C GLU A 228 14.75 -17.45 21.28
N ASP A 229 14.57 -16.43 22.11
CA ASP A 229 15.49 -16.13 23.22
C ASP A 229 15.63 -17.25 24.25
N TRP A 230 14.54 -18.00 24.47
CA TRP A 230 14.57 -19.14 25.41
C TRP A 230 15.20 -20.42 24.84
N ASN A 231 15.39 -20.48 23.53
CA ASN A 231 16.05 -21.62 22.88
C ASN A 231 16.82 -21.18 21.62
N PRO A 232 17.90 -20.40 21.78
CA PRO A 232 18.55 -19.71 20.67
C PRO A 232 19.26 -20.63 19.67
N ASP A 233 19.47 -21.88 20.03
CA ASP A 233 20.16 -22.87 19.17
C ASP A 233 19.19 -23.74 18.35
N VAL A 234 17.90 -23.64 18.62
CA VAL A 234 16.86 -24.45 17.92
C VAL A 234 16.02 -23.56 17.02
N PRO A 235 16.14 -23.72 15.69
CA PRO A 235 15.33 -22.96 14.76
C PRO A 235 13.87 -23.40 14.77
N VAL A 236 12.97 -22.41 14.75
CA VAL A 236 11.53 -22.59 14.52
C VAL A 236 11.22 -22.17 13.11
N ASP A 237 10.68 -23.07 12.29
CA ASP A 237 10.31 -22.73 10.92
C ASP A 237 8.98 -21.97 10.86
N ALA A 238 8.63 -21.42 9.68
CA ALA A 238 7.44 -20.61 9.47
C ALA A 238 6.13 -21.28 9.90
N ARG A 239 6.08 -22.63 9.97
CA ARG A 239 4.90 -23.37 10.43
C ARG A 239 4.63 -23.18 11.92
N GLY A 240 5.69 -22.98 12.70
CA GLY A 240 5.62 -22.71 14.16
C GLY A 240 5.41 -21.22 14.50
N MET A 241 5.59 -20.30 13.56
CA MET A 241 5.46 -18.86 13.82
C MET A 241 4.00 -18.42 13.94
N SER A 242 3.73 -17.38 14.71
CA SER A 242 2.40 -16.76 14.77
C SER A 242 2.03 -16.06 13.46
N ASP A 243 0.72 -15.94 13.17
CA ASP A 243 0.23 -15.19 12.00
C ASP A 243 0.70 -13.74 12.01
N GLY A 244 0.66 -13.10 13.17
CA GLY A 244 1.13 -11.73 13.34
C GLY A 244 2.62 -11.58 13.06
N THR A 245 3.46 -12.53 13.47
CA THR A 245 4.91 -12.51 13.19
C THR A 245 5.18 -12.64 11.70
N LEU A 246 4.52 -13.59 11.03
CA LEU A 246 4.65 -13.78 9.59
C LEU A 246 4.19 -12.54 8.82
N ARG A 247 3.06 -11.94 9.19
CA ARG A 247 2.53 -10.75 8.54
C ARG A 247 3.47 -9.54 8.72
N PHE A 248 3.96 -9.34 9.93
CA PHE A 248 4.94 -8.29 10.21
C PHE A 248 6.23 -8.48 9.41
N ALA A 249 6.75 -9.71 9.35
CA ALA A 249 7.91 -10.04 8.54
C ALA A 249 7.68 -9.74 7.05
N ALA A 250 6.50 -10.09 6.51
CA ALA A 250 6.15 -9.80 5.11
C ALA A 250 6.13 -8.30 4.83
N ILE A 251 5.58 -7.48 5.74
CA ILE A 251 5.57 -6.02 5.61
C ILE A 251 7.01 -5.48 5.59
N VAL A 252 7.84 -5.89 6.55
CA VAL A 252 9.23 -5.44 6.62
C VAL A 252 10.01 -5.84 5.37
N VAL A 253 9.90 -7.10 4.92
CA VAL A 253 10.59 -7.58 3.72
C VAL A 253 10.09 -6.84 2.47
N ALA A 254 8.78 -6.63 2.32
CA ALA A 254 8.24 -5.86 1.21
C ALA A 254 8.81 -4.44 1.16
N MET A 255 8.88 -3.76 2.31
CA MET A 255 9.44 -2.41 2.40
C MET A 255 10.95 -2.39 2.11
N LEU A 256 11.70 -3.37 2.62
CA LEU A 256 13.17 -3.46 2.42
C LEU A 256 13.54 -3.86 0.98
N THR A 257 12.68 -4.60 0.27
CA THR A 257 12.91 -5.04 -1.11
C THR A 257 12.21 -4.18 -2.16
N ALA A 258 11.34 -3.26 -1.75
CA ALA A 258 10.68 -2.33 -2.65
C ALA A 258 11.70 -1.48 -3.40
N LYS A 259 11.39 -1.18 -4.66
CA LYS A 259 12.21 -0.31 -5.51
C LYS A 259 12.16 1.12 -4.94
N PRO A 260 13.30 1.82 -4.79
CA PRO A 260 13.28 3.22 -4.41
C PRO A 260 12.39 4.05 -5.35
N HIS A 261 11.67 5.02 -4.81
CA HIS A 261 10.72 5.87 -5.53
C HIS A 261 9.52 5.12 -6.14
N SER A 262 9.12 4.00 -5.53
CA SER A 262 7.89 3.27 -5.89
C SER A 262 6.83 3.42 -4.80
N LEU A 263 5.58 3.13 -5.16
CA LEU A 263 4.45 3.08 -4.23
C LEU A 263 4.21 1.63 -3.76
N LEU A 264 4.38 1.40 -2.47
CA LEU A 264 3.97 0.18 -1.80
C LEU A 264 2.59 0.39 -1.16
N ILE A 265 1.63 -0.42 -1.56
CA ILE A 265 0.28 -0.42 -0.98
C ILE A 265 0.15 -1.63 -0.07
N ILE A 266 -0.25 -1.44 1.19
CA ILE A 266 -0.44 -2.52 2.16
C ILE A 266 -1.90 -2.56 2.58
N GLU A 267 -2.60 -3.62 2.18
CA GLU A 267 -4.01 -3.80 2.52
C GLU A 267 -4.15 -4.34 3.95
N GLU A 268 -5.01 -3.67 4.75
CA GLU A 268 -5.26 -4.02 6.16
C GLU A 268 -3.97 -4.27 6.93
N VAL A 269 -3.11 -3.24 6.99
CA VAL A 269 -1.72 -3.33 7.48
C VAL A 269 -1.58 -3.96 8.86
N ASP A 270 -2.58 -3.85 9.71
CA ASP A 270 -2.63 -4.35 11.07
C ASP A 270 -3.46 -5.64 11.26
N ASN A 271 -4.02 -6.20 10.18
CA ASN A 271 -4.82 -7.41 10.28
C ASN A 271 -4.00 -8.57 10.87
N GLY A 272 -4.58 -9.27 11.87
CA GLY A 272 -3.89 -10.35 12.59
C GLY A 272 -2.76 -9.93 13.51
N LEU A 273 -2.47 -8.63 13.66
CA LEU A 273 -1.50 -8.13 14.63
C LEU A 273 -2.18 -7.87 15.98
N HIS A 274 -1.52 -8.27 17.05
CA HIS A 274 -1.97 -7.92 18.39
C HIS A 274 -1.85 -6.39 18.59
N PRO A 275 -2.80 -5.72 19.28
CA PRO A 275 -2.77 -4.28 19.51
C PRO A 275 -1.45 -3.74 20.07
N SER A 276 -0.75 -4.52 20.89
CA SER A 276 0.56 -4.15 21.45
C SER A 276 1.65 -3.94 20.37
N ARG A 277 1.47 -4.47 19.16
CA ARG A 277 2.40 -4.30 18.04
C ARG A 277 2.15 -3.05 17.21
N ALA A 278 1.02 -2.36 17.42
CA ALA A 278 0.62 -1.20 16.61
C ALA A 278 1.69 -0.09 16.62
N LYS A 279 2.23 0.22 17.80
CA LYS A 279 3.28 1.23 17.96
C LYS A 279 4.55 0.91 17.18
N GLU A 280 5.03 -0.34 17.27
CA GLU A 280 6.24 -0.76 16.54
C GLU A 280 5.98 -0.81 15.03
N LEU A 281 4.77 -1.21 14.60
CA LEU A 281 4.39 -1.16 13.20
C LEU A 281 4.46 0.27 12.64
N VAL A 282 3.85 1.24 13.31
CA VAL A 282 3.89 2.66 12.88
C VAL A 282 5.32 3.17 12.81
N LYS A 283 6.15 2.84 13.80
CA LYS A 283 7.57 3.21 13.81
C LYS A 283 8.30 2.63 12.61
N VAL A 284 8.13 1.35 12.34
CA VAL A 284 8.76 0.65 11.22
C VAL A 284 8.33 1.25 9.88
N LEU A 285 7.04 1.53 9.72
CA LEU A 285 6.51 2.17 8.50
C LEU A 285 7.16 3.55 8.28
N LYS A 286 7.27 4.38 9.33
CA LYS A 286 7.92 5.70 9.26
C LYS A 286 9.42 5.60 8.93
N GLU A 287 10.16 4.73 9.62
CA GLU A 287 11.62 4.59 9.45
C GLU A 287 11.96 4.05 8.06
N ILE A 288 11.38 2.92 7.66
CA ILE A 288 11.78 2.27 6.41
C ILE A 288 11.31 3.07 5.18
N SER A 289 10.10 3.67 5.19
CA SER A 289 9.65 4.50 4.07
C SER A 289 10.61 5.66 3.82
N HIS A 290 11.06 6.32 4.89
CA HIS A 290 12.04 7.38 4.81
C HIS A 290 13.40 6.88 4.31
N ASP A 291 13.96 5.84 4.95
CA ASP A 291 15.33 5.36 4.66
C ASP A 291 15.46 4.74 3.26
N ARG A 292 14.38 4.12 2.77
CA ARG A 292 14.34 3.47 1.46
C ARG A 292 13.85 4.38 0.34
N ASN A 293 13.35 5.58 0.69
CA ASN A 293 12.75 6.50 -0.26
C ASN A 293 11.62 5.83 -1.05
N ILE A 294 10.67 5.24 -0.35
CA ILE A 294 9.47 4.61 -0.92
C ILE A 294 8.22 5.30 -0.37
N ASP A 295 7.21 5.44 -1.22
CA ASP A 295 5.89 5.86 -0.77
C ASP A 295 5.11 4.64 -0.26
N VAL A 296 4.38 4.82 0.83
CA VAL A 296 3.58 3.75 1.43
C VAL A 296 2.14 4.20 1.63
N LEU A 297 1.20 3.47 1.05
CA LEU A 297 -0.23 3.62 1.30
C LEU A 297 -0.73 2.44 2.12
N CYS A 298 -1.14 2.69 3.36
CA CYS A 298 -1.71 1.67 4.24
C CYS A 298 -3.22 1.81 4.34
N THR A 299 -3.96 0.71 4.27
CA THR A 299 -5.37 0.71 4.70
C THR A 299 -5.51 0.10 6.09
N THR A 300 -6.40 0.65 6.90
CA THR A 300 -6.77 0.11 8.20
C THR A 300 -8.18 0.53 8.60
N HIS A 301 -8.78 -0.23 9.48
CA HIS A 301 -10.03 0.11 10.18
C HIS A 301 -9.87 0.00 11.70
N ASN A 302 -8.65 -0.22 12.20
CA ASN A 302 -8.36 -0.48 13.60
C ASN A 302 -8.10 0.82 14.37
N PRO A 303 -8.97 1.18 15.33
CA PRO A 303 -8.82 2.40 16.12
C PRO A 303 -7.52 2.44 16.92
N VAL A 304 -7.00 1.29 17.35
CA VAL A 304 -5.75 1.23 18.12
C VAL A 304 -4.56 1.65 17.28
N LEU A 305 -4.45 1.13 16.05
CA LEU A 305 -3.39 1.55 15.13
C LEU A 305 -3.48 3.06 14.82
N ILE A 306 -4.70 3.55 14.58
CA ILE A 306 -4.93 4.96 14.28
C ILE A 306 -4.50 5.86 15.44
N ASN A 307 -4.73 5.44 16.68
CA ASN A 307 -4.27 6.19 17.86
C ASN A 307 -2.74 6.22 17.98
N GLU A 308 -2.05 5.18 17.55
CA GLU A 308 -0.57 5.11 17.55
C GLU A 308 0.08 5.96 16.44
N LEU A 309 -0.68 6.43 15.44
CA LEU A 309 -0.14 7.30 14.38
C LEU A 309 0.38 8.62 14.95
N GLY A 310 -0.30 9.16 15.98
CA GLY A 310 0.01 10.47 16.56
C GLY A 310 -0.58 11.63 15.76
N ASN A 311 -0.61 12.81 16.40
CA ASN A 311 -1.21 14.01 15.81
C ASN A 311 -0.43 14.55 14.61
N ASP A 312 0.87 14.27 14.53
CA ASP A 312 1.76 14.63 13.43
C ASP A 312 1.38 13.94 12.12
N MET A 313 0.69 12.82 12.20
CA MET A 313 0.22 12.07 11.03
C MET A 313 -1.16 12.47 10.52
N ILE A 314 -1.91 13.32 11.23
CA ILE A 314 -3.26 13.73 10.81
C ILE A 314 -3.31 14.25 9.36
N PRO A 315 -2.37 15.09 8.90
CA PRO A 315 -2.37 15.57 7.52
C PRO A 315 -2.16 14.48 6.44
N PHE A 316 -1.70 13.29 6.87
CA PHE A 316 -1.40 12.16 5.99
C PHE A 316 -2.45 11.04 6.10
N VAL A 317 -3.57 11.33 6.78
CA VAL A 317 -4.68 10.41 6.94
C VAL A 317 -5.85 10.85 6.08
N SER A 318 -6.33 9.96 5.23
CA SER A 318 -7.57 10.11 4.47
C SER A 318 -8.64 9.19 5.04
N TYR A 319 -9.83 9.73 5.26
CA TYR A 319 -10.97 8.98 5.76
C TYR A 319 -11.92 8.62 4.62
N VAL A 320 -12.31 7.34 4.55
CA VAL A 320 -13.31 6.85 3.59
C VAL A 320 -14.61 6.58 4.31
N SER A 321 -15.64 7.31 3.92
CA SER A 321 -17.01 7.14 4.41
C SER A 321 -17.95 6.69 3.30
N ARG A 322 -19.15 6.28 3.68
CA ARG A 322 -20.25 5.96 2.76
C ARG A 322 -21.45 6.81 3.09
N ASP A 323 -22.07 7.41 2.07
CA ASP A 323 -23.30 8.16 2.25
C ASP A 323 -24.55 7.24 2.31
N ASP A 324 -25.71 7.82 2.60
CA ASP A 324 -27.00 7.09 2.69
C ASP A 324 -27.43 6.49 1.34
N MET A 325 -26.87 6.96 0.22
CA MET A 325 -27.12 6.44 -1.12
C MET A 325 -26.16 5.30 -1.49
N GLY A 326 -25.19 5.01 -0.62
CA GLY A 326 -24.19 3.97 -0.82
C GLY A 326 -22.96 4.41 -1.61
N ASN A 327 -22.80 5.70 -1.89
CA ASN A 327 -21.60 6.23 -2.54
C ASN A 327 -20.47 6.38 -1.52
N SER A 328 -19.27 5.99 -1.94
CA SER A 328 -18.05 6.22 -1.14
C SER A 328 -17.49 7.61 -1.40
N ASN A 329 -16.96 8.23 -0.36
CA ASN A 329 -16.26 9.51 -0.43
C ASN A 329 -14.92 9.42 0.31
N ILE A 330 -13.90 10.13 -0.20
CA ILE A 330 -12.58 10.25 0.42
C ILE A 330 -12.40 11.70 0.85
N GLN A 331 -12.05 11.90 2.11
CA GLN A 331 -11.76 13.22 2.68
C GLN A 331 -10.46 13.18 3.47
N LEU A 332 -9.59 14.19 3.34
CA LEU A 332 -8.48 14.35 4.26
C LEU A 332 -9.00 14.55 5.68
N LEU A 333 -8.40 13.89 6.64
CA LEU A 333 -8.84 13.98 8.03
C LEU A 333 -8.68 15.41 8.56
N GLU A 334 -7.63 16.12 8.16
CA GLU A 334 -7.40 17.52 8.53
C GLU A 334 -8.49 18.49 8.03
N ASP A 335 -9.15 18.15 6.91
CA ASP A 335 -10.23 18.96 6.31
C ASP A 335 -11.63 18.68 6.92
N LYS A 336 -11.68 17.77 7.92
CA LYS A 336 -12.96 17.49 8.57
C LYS A 336 -13.41 18.64 9.44
N ASP A 337 -14.66 19.05 9.24
CA ASP A 337 -15.28 20.13 10.00
C ASP A 337 -15.17 19.90 11.51
N ASN A 338 -14.73 20.93 12.23
CA ASN A 338 -14.59 20.89 13.68
C ASN A 338 -13.62 19.81 14.23
N LEU A 339 -12.68 19.30 13.43
CA LEU A 339 -11.73 18.24 13.87
C LEU A 339 -11.06 18.60 15.20
N ALA A 340 -10.54 19.81 15.37
CA ALA A 340 -9.91 20.27 16.61
C ALA A 340 -10.84 20.16 17.84
N LYS A 341 -12.14 20.48 17.66
CA LYS A 341 -13.15 20.35 18.72
C LYS A 341 -13.48 18.87 19.00
N LEU A 342 -13.54 18.05 17.98
CA LEU A 342 -13.75 16.61 18.14
C LEU A 342 -12.57 15.98 18.87
N MET A 343 -11.35 16.29 18.52
CA MET A 343 -10.14 15.80 19.17
C MET A 343 -9.98 16.27 20.63
N ALA A 344 -10.64 17.36 21.02
CA ALA A 344 -10.71 17.74 22.44
C ALA A 344 -11.57 16.77 23.28
N SER A 345 -12.40 15.92 22.64
CA SER A 345 -13.26 14.91 23.30
C SER A 345 -12.73 13.49 23.24
N GLY A 346 -11.68 13.22 22.46
CA GLY A 346 -11.07 11.89 22.34
C GLY A 346 -10.05 11.84 21.21
N THR A 347 -9.37 10.70 21.10
CA THR A 347 -8.42 10.43 20.02
C THR A 347 -9.15 10.14 18.69
N VAL A 348 -8.42 10.14 17.57
CA VAL A 348 -9.01 9.83 16.25
C VAL A 348 -9.68 8.45 16.23
N GLY A 349 -9.04 7.44 16.84
CA GLY A 349 -9.62 6.09 16.95
C GLY A 349 -10.86 6.05 17.84
N ASP A 350 -10.88 6.82 18.93
CA ASP A 350 -12.09 6.92 19.79
C ASP A 350 -13.26 7.55 19.01
N LEU A 351 -12.97 8.59 18.22
CA LEU A 351 -13.97 9.25 17.39
C LEU A 351 -14.53 8.31 16.30
N MET A 352 -13.68 7.43 15.73
CA MET A 352 -14.14 6.39 14.79
C MET A 352 -15.08 5.38 15.48
N ILE A 353 -14.73 4.91 16.70
CA ILE A 353 -15.58 3.99 17.47
C ILE A 353 -16.94 4.63 17.76
N MET A 354 -16.97 5.94 17.99
CA MET A 354 -18.17 6.71 18.28
C MET A 354 -18.96 7.14 17.04
N ASP A 355 -18.51 6.73 15.84
CA ASP A 355 -19.09 7.12 14.55
C ASP A 355 -19.18 8.67 14.37
N ARG A 356 -18.14 9.36 14.83
CA ARG A 356 -18.04 10.83 14.76
C ARG A 356 -17.12 11.32 13.65
N ILE A 357 -16.34 10.41 13.06
CA ILE A 357 -15.51 10.60 11.86
C ILE A 357 -15.70 9.46 10.90
#